data_1d223e815dd78ce068b9ec2539b3d461
#
_entry.id   1d223e815dd78ce068b9ec2539b3d461
#
_cell.length_a   1.000
_cell.length_b   1.000
_cell.length_c   1.000
_cell.angle_alpha   90.00
_cell.angle_beta   90.00
_cell.angle_gamma   90.00
#
_symmetry.space_group_name_H-M   'P 1'
#
loop_
_entity.id
_entity.type
_entity.pdbx_description
1 polymer ?
#
loop_
_entity_poly.entity_id
_entity_poly.type
_entity_poly.pdbx_seq_one_letter_code
_entity_poly.pdbx_strand_id
1 'polypeptide(L)'
;MKNNFFILGAFLCTALFVTSCTDDNKDDDENEGKASIIVGINMQADMGYIVPIQDMKAGTMSFANAVETKITPYLMSYNDWVFYVPGTSEGTIVKYSRQDDGTLKVEGRLEVATAAPMCASIAFVSATKAYASAPNDNKIIIFNPTTMVKTGEINVARPEYGLDGSSTPNPLGLILRDGKLYVGCGEFDQMPICKSGAHVLIIDEATDTPEKIIHDTRLSAASIFDC
;
A
#
# COMPACT_ATOMS: atom_id res chain seq x y z
N MET A 1 5.07 -53.63 0.35
CA MET A 1 4.58 -52.71 -0.67
C MET A 1 4.29 -51.37 0.03
N LYS A 2 5.20 -50.40 -0.14
CA LYS A 2 5.06 -49.05 0.45
C LYS A 2 4.61 -48.09 -0.68
N ASN A 3 3.39 -47.59 -0.56
CA ASN A 3 2.88 -46.57 -1.49
C ASN A 3 3.37 -45.20 -1.01
N ASN A 4 4.27 -44.61 -1.76
CA ASN A 4 4.63 -43.19 -1.61
C ASN A 4 3.55 -42.35 -2.34
N PHE A 5 2.72 -41.66 -1.59
CA PHE A 5 1.86 -40.62 -2.11
C PHE A 5 2.67 -39.34 -2.22
N PHE A 6 3.04 -38.96 -3.44
CA PHE A 6 3.53 -37.62 -3.74
C PHE A 6 2.30 -36.67 -3.80
N ILE A 7 2.17 -35.82 -2.80
CA ILE A 7 1.24 -34.69 -2.85
C ILE A 7 1.94 -33.58 -3.63
N LEU A 8 1.52 -33.41 -4.87
CA LEU A 8 1.92 -32.27 -5.72
C LEU A 8 1.14 -31.04 -5.22
N GLY A 9 1.77 -30.26 -4.34
CA GLY A 9 1.21 -28.99 -3.89
C GLY A 9 1.23 -27.97 -5.04
N ALA A 10 0.07 -27.64 -5.58
CA ALA A 10 -0.06 -26.54 -6.51
C ALA A 10 0.16 -25.22 -5.77
N PHE A 11 1.28 -24.56 -6.04
CA PHE A 11 1.58 -23.22 -5.57
C PHE A 11 0.67 -22.21 -6.29
N LEU A 12 -0.31 -21.68 -5.61
CA LEU A 12 -1.08 -20.53 -6.10
C LEU A 12 -0.30 -19.25 -5.73
N CYS A 13 0.54 -18.79 -6.67
CA CYS A 13 1.20 -17.49 -6.57
C CYS A 13 0.18 -16.42 -7.01
N THR A 14 -0.39 -15.67 -6.09
CA THR A 14 -1.13 -14.45 -6.42
C THR A 14 -0.14 -13.31 -6.60
N ALA A 15 0.14 -12.96 -7.85
CA ALA A 15 0.92 -11.80 -8.20
C ALA A 15 -0.01 -10.57 -8.27
N LEU A 16 0.20 -9.62 -7.39
CA LEU A 16 -0.44 -8.31 -7.49
C LEU A 16 0.41 -7.42 -8.39
N PHE A 17 -0.10 -7.11 -9.57
CA PHE A 17 0.56 -6.18 -10.48
C PHE A 17 0.20 -4.74 -10.13
N VAL A 18 1.19 -3.93 -9.78
CA VAL A 18 1.04 -2.49 -9.72
C VAL A 18 1.54 -1.94 -11.06
N THR A 19 0.63 -1.61 -11.95
CA THR A 19 0.97 -0.86 -13.16
C THR A 19 1.16 0.61 -12.80
N SER A 20 2.41 1.08 -12.82
CA SER A 20 2.68 2.51 -12.86
C SER A 20 2.32 3.02 -14.25
N CYS A 21 1.24 3.80 -14.39
CA CYS A 21 1.02 4.58 -15.59
C CYS A 21 2.03 5.72 -15.61
N THR A 22 3.11 5.55 -16.35
CA THR A 22 3.95 6.67 -16.80
C THR A 22 3.45 7.15 -18.14
N ASP A 23 3.31 8.47 -18.30
CA ASP A 23 3.02 9.11 -19.60
C ASP A 23 4.01 8.63 -20.66
N ASP A 24 3.47 7.99 -21.71
CA ASP A 24 4.20 7.50 -22.87
C ASP A 24 4.67 8.67 -23.73
N ASN A 25 5.73 9.36 -23.36
CA ASN A 25 6.50 10.20 -24.28
C ASN A 25 7.75 10.79 -23.59
N LYS A 26 8.78 9.95 -23.37
CA LYS A 26 10.17 10.41 -23.28
C LYS A 26 11.11 9.23 -23.52
N ASP A 27 11.95 9.42 -24.49
CA ASP A 27 13.15 8.71 -24.90
C ASP A 27 13.64 7.52 -24.05
N ASP A 28 13.59 6.33 -24.66
CA ASP A 28 13.93 5.02 -24.11
C ASP A 28 15.43 4.83 -23.74
N ASP A 29 16.27 5.86 -23.88
CA ASP A 29 17.74 5.71 -23.85
C ASP A 29 18.40 5.99 -22.47
N GLU A 30 17.67 6.51 -21.46
CA GLU A 30 18.31 6.86 -20.17
C GLU A 30 18.11 5.81 -19.05
N ASN A 31 17.44 4.68 -19.33
CA ASN A 31 17.10 3.68 -18.31
C ASN A 31 17.82 2.32 -18.49
N GLU A 32 18.88 2.25 -19.29
CA GLU A 32 19.68 1.02 -19.37
C GLU A 32 20.29 0.69 -18.01
N GLY A 33 19.82 -0.41 -17.40
CA GLY A 33 20.31 -0.92 -16.11
C GLY A 33 19.34 -0.83 -14.96
N LYS A 34 18.47 0.19 -14.88
CA LYS A 34 17.47 0.27 -13.80
C LYS A 34 16.30 -0.70 -14.01
N ALA A 35 15.84 -1.29 -12.94
CA ALA A 35 14.62 -2.09 -13.00
C ALA A 35 13.41 -1.23 -13.41
N SER A 36 12.76 -1.60 -14.50
CA SER A 36 11.58 -0.88 -15.02
C SER A 36 10.31 -1.24 -14.27
N ILE A 37 10.23 -2.46 -13.73
CA ILE A 37 9.10 -2.96 -12.94
C ILE A 37 9.59 -3.47 -11.60
N ILE A 38 8.79 -3.19 -10.56
CA ILE A 38 9.01 -3.71 -9.21
C ILE A 38 7.76 -4.48 -8.80
N VAL A 39 7.93 -5.72 -8.38
CA VAL A 39 6.82 -6.61 -8.02
C VAL A 39 6.90 -6.99 -6.55
N GLY A 40 5.80 -6.84 -5.84
CA GLY A 40 5.62 -7.40 -4.49
C GLY A 40 5.11 -8.83 -4.58
N ILE A 41 5.74 -9.77 -3.89
CA ILE A 41 5.40 -11.19 -3.91
C ILE A 41 5.17 -11.69 -2.50
N ASN A 42 4.03 -12.35 -2.28
CA ASN A 42 3.77 -13.09 -1.05
C ASN A 42 4.28 -14.52 -1.18
N MET A 43 4.97 -14.98 -0.17
CA MET A 43 5.39 -16.37 -0.02
C MET A 43 4.67 -17.01 1.17
N GLN A 44 4.84 -18.31 1.34
CA GLN A 44 4.38 -19.01 2.54
C GLN A 44 5.19 -18.60 3.78
N ALA A 45 4.60 -18.79 4.97
CA ALA A 45 5.29 -18.63 6.25
C ALA A 45 5.70 -17.17 6.59
N ASP A 46 4.78 -16.23 6.39
CA ASP A 46 4.96 -14.82 6.81
C ASP A 46 6.13 -14.08 6.13
N MET A 47 6.47 -14.54 4.93
CA MET A 47 7.53 -13.98 4.10
C MET A 47 7.00 -13.35 2.84
N GLY A 48 7.59 -12.23 2.41
CA GLY A 48 7.36 -11.57 1.13
C GLY A 48 8.67 -11.11 0.51
N TYR A 49 8.60 -10.69 -0.74
CA TYR A 49 9.73 -10.14 -1.47
C TYR A 49 9.31 -8.95 -2.32
N ILE A 50 10.21 -7.99 -2.43
CA ILE A 50 10.17 -6.94 -3.45
C ILE A 50 11.18 -7.34 -4.50
N VAL A 51 10.72 -7.61 -5.72
CA VAL A 51 11.55 -8.14 -6.81
C VAL A 51 11.65 -7.11 -7.92
N PRO A 52 12.83 -6.51 -8.14
CA PRO A 52 13.08 -5.65 -9.29
C PRO A 52 13.24 -6.50 -10.57
N ILE A 53 12.54 -6.11 -11.63
CA ILE A 53 12.62 -6.77 -12.95
C ILE A 53 13.31 -5.81 -13.92
N GLN A 54 14.51 -6.15 -14.37
CA GLN A 54 15.30 -5.36 -15.30
C GLN A 54 14.96 -5.68 -16.76
N ASP A 55 14.79 -6.97 -17.08
CA ASP A 55 14.53 -7.43 -18.44
C ASP A 55 13.15 -8.08 -18.56
N MET A 56 12.23 -7.34 -19.13
CA MET A 56 10.87 -7.82 -19.41
C MET A 56 10.81 -8.88 -20.53
N LYS A 57 11.83 -8.96 -21.38
CA LYS A 57 11.87 -9.89 -22.52
C LYS A 57 12.41 -11.27 -22.14
N ALA A 58 13.11 -11.36 -21.01
CA ALA A 58 13.71 -12.61 -20.56
C ALA A 58 12.68 -13.72 -20.25
N GLY A 59 11.41 -13.34 -19.98
CA GLY A 59 10.34 -14.29 -19.64
C GLY A 59 10.58 -15.02 -18.31
N THR A 60 11.60 -14.63 -17.56
CA THR A 60 11.97 -15.20 -16.26
C THR A 60 12.19 -14.08 -15.26
N MET A 61 11.85 -14.35 -14.00
CA MET A 61 12.08 -13.44 -12.88
C MET A 61 13.25 -13.95 -12.06
N SER A 62 14.20 -13.06 -11.75
CA SER A 62 15.36 -13.38 -10.90
C SER A 62 15.13 -12.82 -9.49
N PHE A 63 15.45 -13.61 -8.49
CA PHE A 63 15.45 -13.17 -7.08
C PHE A 63 16.83 -12.68 -6.61
N ALA A 64 17.82 -12.55 -7.50
CA ALA A 64 19.17 -12.16 -7.12
C ALA A 64 19.23 -10.78 -6.44
N ASN A 65 18.37 -9.85 -6.88
CA ASN A 65 18.28 -8.48 -6.34
C ASN A 65 17.01 -8.28 -5.50
N ALA A 66 16.32 -9.36 -5.11
CA ALA A 66 15.11 -9.27 -4.32
C ALA A 66 15.41 -8.80 -2.90
N VAL A 67 14.52 -7.94 -2.39
CA VAL A 67 14.54 -7.51 -0.99
C VAL A 67 13.52 -8.34 -0.22
N GLU A 68 13.97 -9.08 0.82
CA GLU A 68 13.08 -9.81 1.69
C GLU A 68 12.25 -8.85 2.55
N THR A 69 10.96 -9.15 2.67
CA THR A 69 10.00 -8.40 3.48
C THR A 69 9.11 -9.36 4.25
N LYS A 70 8.20 -8.82 5.05
CA LYS A 70 7.07 -9.59 5.57
C LYS A 70 6.03 -9.85 4.49
N ILE A 71 5.06 -10.69 4.81
CA ILE A 71 3.88 -10.96 3.96
C ILE A 71 3.16 -9.67 3.58
N THR A 72 2.54 -9.66 2.41
CA THR A 72 1.73 -8.56 1.89
C THR A 72 2.52 -7.26 1.68
N PRO A 73 3.57 -7.29 0.85
CA PRO A 73 4.31 -6.08 0.49
C PRO A 73 3.49 -5.24 -0.50
N TYR A 74 2.80 -4.21 0.00
CA TYR A 74 2.19 -3.22 -0.88
C TYR A 74 3.27 -2.28 -1.40
N LEU A 75 3.21 -1.99 -2.70
CA LEU A 75 4.17 -1.12 -3.37
C LEU A 75 3.46 0.08 -3.98
N MET A 76 4.01 1.25 -3.73
CA MET A 76 3.56 2.50 -4.33
C MET A 76 4.77 3.16 -4.99
N SER A 77 4.54 3.85 -6.09
CA SER A 77 5.58 4.61 -6.77
C SER A 77 5.25 6.10 -6.78
N TYR A 78 6.27 6.93 -6.65
CA TYR A 78 6.18 8.37 -6.82
C TYR A 78 7.50 8.91 -7.36
N ASN A 79 7.48 9.53 -8.53
CA ASN A 79 8.67 9.85 -9.29
C ASN A 79 9.55 8.60 -9.46
N ASP A 80 10.85 8.69 -9.17
CA ASP A 80 11.79 7.56 -9.24
C ASP A 80 11.85 6.71 -7.97
N TRP A 81 11.00 6.99 -6.99
CA TRP A 81 10.99 6.31 -5.70
C TRP A 81 9.99 5.16 -5.68
N VAL A 82 10.36 4.09 -5.00
CA VAL A 82 9.49 2.97 -4.65
C VAL A 82 9.26 2.98 -3.14
N PHE A 83 8.01 2.94 -2.73
CA PHE A 83 7.63 2.89 -1.32
C PHE A 83 7.08 1.51 -1.01
N TYR A 84 7.70 0.83 -0.07
CA TYR A 84 7.18 -0.38 0.54
C TYR A 84 6.29 -0.01 1.72
N VAL A 85 5.07 -0.46 1.66
CA VAL A 85 4.06 -0.27 2.71
C VAL A 85 3.74 -1.65 3.27
N PRO A 86 4.09 -1.93 4.53
CA PRO A 86 3.83 -3.23 5.13
C PRO A 86 2.35 -3.38 5.46
N GLY A 87 1.66 -4.30 4.80
CA GLY A 87 0.25 -4.66 5.08
C GLY A 87 0.07 -5.48 6.36
N THR A 88 1.03 -5.45 7.27
CA THR A 88 1.07 -6.23 8.51
C THR A 88 1.15 -5.32 9.73
N SER A 89 1.46 -5.91 10.89
CA SER A 89 1.68 -5.16 12.12
C SER A 89 2.98 -4.33 12.14
N GLU A 90 3.81 -4.41 11.11
CA GLU A 90 4.98 -3.55 11.00
C GLU A 90 4.57 -2.10 10.75
N GLY A 91 5.17 -1.18 11.49
CA GLY A 91 4.84 0.25 11.44
C GLY A 91 5.80 1.09 10.61
N THR A 92 6.64 0.49 9.75
CA THR A 92 7.68 1.21 9.04
C THR A 92 7.46 1.19 7.54
N ILE A 93 7.18 2.33 6.95
CA ILE A 93 7.18 2.52 5.48
C ILE A 93 8.62 2.77 5.05
N VAL A 94 9.08 2.06 4.01
CA VAL A 94 10.46 2.17 3.51
C VAL A 94 10.46 2.74 2.10
N LYS A 95 11.26 3.78 1.88
CA LYS A 95 11.50 4.37 0.57
C LYS A 95 12.78 3.82 -0.04
N TYR A 96 12.69 3.40 -1.29
CA TYR A 96 13.83 2.91 -2.07
C TYR A 96 14.05 3.76 -3.32
N SER A 97 15.32 3.86 -3.74
CA SER A 97 15.71 4.24 -5.10
C SER A 97 16.08 3.00 -5.91
N ARG A 98 15.82 3.06 -7.21
CA ARG A 98 16.27 2.06 -8.17
C ARG A 98 17.71 2.39 -8.60
N GLN A 99 18.61 1.43 -8.52
CA GLN A 99 20.00 1.59 -8.92
C GLN A 99 20.22 1.04 -10.33
N ASP A 100 21.29 1.51 -11.00
CA ASP A 100 21.63 1.10 -12.38
C ASP A 100 22.03 -0.38 -12.49
N ASP A 101 22.47 -0.99 -11.40
CA ASP A 101 22.75 -2.42 -11.31
C ASP A 101 21.51 -3.29 -11.04
N GLY A 102 20.33 -2.66 -11.01
CA GLY A 102 19.03 -3.31 -10.76
C GLY A 102 18.73 -3.59 -9.31
N THR A 103 19.55 -3.13 -8.37
CA THR A 103 19.25 -3.23 -6.94
C THR A 103 18.33 -2.12 -6.45
N LEU A 104 17.77 -2.31 -5.26
CA LEU A 104 17.02 -1.31 -4.52
C LEU A 104 17.83 -0.81 -3.33
N LYS A 105 18.08 0.49 -3.26
CA LYS A 105 18.76 1.13 -2.15
C LYS A 105 17.78 1.83 -1.24
N VAL A 106 17.88 1.60 0.08
CA VAL A 106 17.05 2.30 1.07
C VAL A 106 17.48 3.77 1.14
N GLU A 107 16.52 4.67 0.93
CA GLU A 107 16.73 6.12 0.98
C GLU A 107 16.07 6.77 2.20
N GLY A 108 15.16 6.07 2.86
CA GLY A 108 14.53 6.57 4.07
C GLY A 108 13.50 5.61 4.65
N ARG A 109 13.13 5.90 5.88
CA ARG A 109 12.14 5.15 6.63
C ARG A 109 11.21 6.11 7.35
N LEU A 110 9.91 5.81 7.36
CA LEU A 110 8.91 6.50 8.15
C LEU A 110 8.36 5.52 9.18
N GLU A 111 8.62 5.80 10.44
CA GLU A 111 7.98 5.08 11.54
C GLU A 111 6.55 5.62 11.73
N VAL A 112 5.59 4.77 11.51
CA VAL A 112 4.19 5.02 11.85
C VAL A 112 4.01 4.57 13.29
N ALA A 113 4.13 5.48 14.23
CA ALA A 113 4.37 5.25 15.66
C ALA A 113 3.19 4.59 16.40
N THR A 114 2.82 3.37 16.02
CA THR A 114 1.76 2.60 16.65
C THR A 114 2.10 1.12 16.72
N ALA A 115 1.40 0.39 17.59
CA ALA A 115 1.73 -1.02 17.85
C ALA A 115 1.44 -1.97 16.67
N ALA A 116 0.54 -1.61 15.77
CA ALA A 116 0.14 -2.47 14.63
C ALA A 116 -0.68 -1.67 13.61
N PRO A 117 -0.10 -0.71 12.90
CA PRO A 117 -0.86 0.24 12.08
C PRO A 117 -1.52 -0.40 10.87
N MET A 118 -0.98 -1.50 10.35
CA MET A 118 -1.43 -2.14 9.10
C MET A 118 -1.55 -1.13 7.95
N CYS A 119 -0.51 -0.35 7.71
CA CYS A 119 -0.51 0.58 6.58
C CYS A 119 -0.80 -0.18 5.27
N ALA A 120 -1.69 0.35 4.46
CA ALA A 120 -2.13 -0.32 3.25
C ALA A 120 -2.01 0.55 1.98
N SER A 121 -1.97 1.87 2.11
CA SER A 121 -1.99 2.78 0.97
C SER A 121 -1.27 4.08 1.26
N ILE A 122 -0.70 4.68 0.20
CA ILE A 122 -0.17 6.05 0.20
C ILE A 122 -0.83 6.82 -0.94
N ALA A 123 -1.24 8.06 -0.66
CA ALA A 123 -1.63 9.03 -1.67
C ALA A 123 -0.64 10.20 -1.66
N PHE A 124 0.00 10.46 -2.80
CA PHE A 124 1.00 11.51 -2.94
C PHE A 124 0.36 12.79 -3.45
N VAL A 125 0.54 13.89 -2.71
CA VAL A 125 0.08 15.23 -3.10
C VAL A 125 1.19 15.97 -3.85
N SER A 126 2.40 15.92 -3.29
CA SER A 126 3.57 16.65 -3.81
C SER A 126 4.87 16.01 -3.29
N ALA A 127 6.01 16.55 -3.70
CA ALA A 127 7.31 16.15 -3.17
C ALA A 127 7.47 16.38 -1.65
N THR A 128 6.56 17.18 -1.04
CA THR A 128 6.65 17.52 0.39
C THR A 128 5.45 17.08 1.20
N LYS A 129 4.39 16.53 0.56
CA LYS A 129 3.17 16.09 1.25
C LYS A 129 2.65 14.78 0.66
N ALA A 130 2.40 13.83 1.52
CA ALA A 130 1.72 12.57 1.20
C ALA A 130 0.91 12.10 2.41
N TYR A 131 -0.05 11.22 2.16
CA TYR A 131 -0.89 10.57 3.17
C TYR A 131 -0.62 9.07 3.18
N ALA A 132 -0.56 8.48 4.37
CA ALA A 132 -0.50 7.03 4.55
C ALA A 132 -1.63 6.57 5.47
N SER A 133 -2.32 5.50 5.10
CA SER A 133 -3.38 4.93 5.92
C SER A 133 -2.82 4.11 7.09
N ALA A 134 -3.45 4.22 8.25
CA ALA A 134 -3.17 3.44 9.46
C ALA A 134 -4.50 2.87 10.01
N PRO A 135 -5.04 1.80 9.40
CA PRO A 135 -6.38 1.31 9.68
C PRO A 135 -6.64 0.94 11.14
N ASN A 136 -5.73 0.22 11.77
CA ASN A 136 -5.91 -0.22 13.15
C ASN A 136 -5.89 0.91 14.17
N ASP A 137 -5.25 2.03 13.82
CA ASP A 137 -5.22 3.23 14.67
C ASP A 137 -6.33 4.20 14.33
N ASN A 138 -7.09 3.94 13.28
CA ASN A 138 -8.08 4.86 12.75
C ASN A 138 -7.49 6.25 12.48
N LYS A 139 -6.33 6.28 11.83
CA LYS A 139 -5.58 7.48 11.50
C LYS A 139 -5.14 7.51 10.06
N ILE A 140 -4.92 8.71 9.56
CA ILE A 140 -4.20 8.97 8.32
C ILE A 140 -2.98 9.79 8.70
N ILE A 141 -1.81 9.26 8.38
CA ILE A 141 -0.52 9.90 8.68
C ILE A 141 -0.19 10.86 7.54
N ILE A 142 0.18 12.09 7.88
CA ILE A 142 0.68 13.08 6.93
C ILE A 142 2.20 13.10 7.03
N PHE A 143 2.89 13.00 5.91
CA PHE A 143 4.35 12.99 5.91
C PHE A 143 4.94 13.65 4.66
N ASN A 144 6.21 13.99 4.76
CA ASN A 144 6.99 14.47 3.63
C ASN A 144 7.66 13.27 2.95
N PRO A 145 7.28 12.90 1.69
CA PRO A 145 7.82 11.72 1.03
C PRO A 145 9.29 11.88 0.59
N THR A 146 9.79 13.12 0.47
CA THR A 146 11.21 13.35 0.18
C THR A 146 12.08 13.03 1.39
N THR A 147 11.73 13.54 2.58
CA THR A 147 12.53 13.41 3.80
C THR A 147 12.13 12.21 4.66
N MET A 148 11.01 11.58 4.39
CA MET A 148 10.40 10.51 5.21
C MET A 148 10.11 10.93 6.66
N VAL A 149 9.74 12.21 6.85
CA VAL A 149 9.40 12.77 8.16
C VAL A 149 7.89 12.94 8.28
N LYS A 150 7.30 12.43 9.36
CA LYS A 150 5.91 12.68 9.73
C LYS A 150 5.72 14.17 10.02
N THR A 151 4.72 14.80 9.38
CA THR A 151 4.38 16.22 9.54
C THR A 151 3.05 16.44 10.24
N GLY A 152 2.20 15.43 10.31
CA GLY A 152 0.91 15.50 10.98
C GLY A 152 0.16 14.18 10.98
N GLU A 153 -1.07 14.22 11.47
CA GLU A 153 -2.01 13.11 11.38
C GLU A 153 -3.45 13.62 11.41
N ILE A 154 -4.36 12.88 10.77
CA ILE A 154 -5.79 13.06 10.83
C ILE A 154 -6.36 11.90 11.64
N ASN A 155 -6.94 12.20 12.81
CA ASN A 155 -7.63 11.22 13.62
C ASN A 155 -9.07 11.06 13.12
N VAL A 156 -9.40 9.89 12.59
CA VAL A 156 -10.73 9.55 12.09
C VAL A 156 -11.49 8.61 13.05
N ALA A 157 -10.94 8.32 14.22
CA ALA A 157 -11.59 7.55 15.29
C ALA A 157 -12.72 8.34 15.97
N ARG A 158 -13.73 8.76 15.20
CA ARG A 158 -14.85 9.58 15.68
C ARG A 158 -16.17 9.07 15.17
N PRO A 159 -17.26 9.10 15.97
CA PRO A 159 -18.57 8.65 15.56
C PRO A 159 -19.13 9.33 14.31
N GLU A 160 -18.77 10.59 14.07
CA GLU A 160 -19.17 11.34 12.88
C GLU A 160 -18.49 10.89 11.58
N TYR A 161 -17.42 10.09 11.66
CA TYR A 161 -16.67 9.59 10.50
C TYR A 161 -16.87 8.08 10.28
N GLY A 162 -17.58 7.41 11.16
CA GLY A 162 -17.94 6.00 11.04
C GLY A 162 -19.41 5.81 10.71
N LEU A 163 -19.79 4.60 10.31
CA LEU A 163 -21.17 4.22 10.10
C LEU A 163 -21.85 3.91 11.43
N ASP A 164 -23.14 4.26 11.52
CA ASP A 164 -23.99 3.93 12.69
C ASP A 164 -23.40 4.37 14.04
N GLY A 165 -22.58 5.47 14.03
CA GLY A 165 -21.93 5.98 15.22
C GLY A 165 -20.68 5.20 15.64
N SER A 166 -20.16 4.33 14.78
CA SER A 166 -18.87 3.67 14.97
C SER A 166 -17.72 4.68 15.07
N SER A 167 -16.77 4.44 15.94
CA SER A 167 -15.53 5.21 16.03
C SER A 167 -14.33 4.47 15.43
N THR A 168 -14.58 3.43 14.65
CA THR A 168 -13.55 2.59 14.03
C THR A 168 -13.74 2.48 12.52
N PRO A 169 -13.63 3.60 11.75
CA PRO A 169 -13.83 3.58 10.31
C PRO A 169 -12.78 2.74 9.57
N ASN A 170 -11.61 2.49 10.15
CA ASN A 170 -10.50 1.70 9.58
C ASN A 170 -10.15 2.16 8.15
N PRO A 171 -9.46 3.30 7.98
CA PRO A 171 -9.07 3.84 6.69
C PRO A 171 -8.05 2.92 6.01
N LEU A 172 -8.32 2.47 4.79
CA LEU A 172 -7.50 1.52 4.02
C LEU A 172 -6.97 2.13 2.73
N GLY A 173 -7.80 2.18 1.70
CA GLY A 173 -7.44 2.72 0.40
C GLY A 173 -7.47 4.24 0.39
N LEU A 174 -6.49 4.86 -0.24
CA LEU A 174 -6.38 6.31 -0.38
C LEU A 174 -6.29 6.69 -1.86
N ILE A 175 -7.16 7.58 -2.32
CA ILE A 175 -7.13 8.14 -3.67
C ILE A 175 -7.22 9.64 -3.58
N LEU A 176 -6.25 10.34 -4.18
CA LEU A 176 -6.28 11.81 -4.30
C LEU A 176 -6.85 12.21 -5.66
N ARG A 177 -7.87 13.05 -5.67
CA ARG A 177 -8.46 13.60 -6.88
C ARG A 177 -9.09 14.96 -6.63
N ASP A 178 -8.81 15.92 -7.51
CA ASP A 178 -9.42 17.26 -7.53
C ASP A 178 -9.36 17.97 -6.16
N GLY A 179 -8.21 17.91 -5.47
CA GLY A 179 -8.00 18.53 -4.15
C GLY A 179 -8.72 17.81 -3.00
N LYS A 180 -9.24 16.61 -3.23
CA LYS A 180 -9.88 15.78 -2.20
C LYS A 180 -9.19 14.44 -2.06
N LEU A 181 -8.98 14.03 -0.81
CA LEU A 181 -8.56 12.69 -0.45
C LEU A 181 -9.80 11.84 -0.18
N TYR A 182 -10.00 10.83 -1.00
CA TYR A 182 -11.04 9.81 -0.83
C TYR A 182 -10.44 8.65 -0.06
N VAL A 183 -11.06 8.30 1.05
CA VAL A 183 -10.58 7.29 1.98
C VAL A 183 -11.59 6.16 2.04
N GLY A 184 -11.23 5.00 1.52
CA GLY A 184 -12.02 3.78 1.67
C GLY A 184 -11.92 3.26 3.11
N CYS A 185 -13.06 3.18 3.79
CA CYS A 185 -13.15 2.76 5.18
C CYS A 185 -13.86 1.40 5.28
N GLY A 186 -13.28 0.46 6.03
CA GLY A 186 -13.73 -0.93 6.09
C GLY A 186 -14.65 -1.27 7.25
N GLU A 187 -14.74 -0.43 8.28
CA GLU A 187 -15.57 -0.65 9.49
C GLU A 187 -15.39 -2.05 10.09
N PHE A 188 -14.15 -2.44 10.38
CA PHE A 188 -13.87 -3.75 10.93
C PHE A 188 -14.22 -3.83 12.41
N ASP A 189 -14.90 -4.89 12.79
CA ASP A 189 -15.08 -5.26 14.20
C ASP A 189 -13.86 -6.07 14.69
N GLN A 190 -13.48 -7.04 13.87
CA GLN A 190 -12.21 -7.78 13.97
C GLN A 190 -11.77 -8.09 12.54
N MET A 191 -10.56 -7.69 12.19
CA MET A 191 -10.02 -8.00 10.87
C MET A 191 -10.17 -9.50 10.55
N PRO A 192 -10.70 -9.91 9.40
CA PRO A 192 -11.17 -9.12 8.25
C PRO A 192 -12.70 -8.93 8.15
N ILE A 193 -13.43 -8.92 9.26
CA ILE A 193 -14.90 -8.92 9.26
C ILE A 193 -15.40 -7.46 9.29
N CYS A 194 -16.07 -7.04 8.21
CA CYS A 194 -16.78 -5.76 8.17
C CYS A 194 -18.04 -5.81 9.02
N LYS A 195 -18.26 -4.81 9.86
CA LYS A 195 -19.38 -4.74 10.82
C LYS A 195 -20.68 -4.27 10.16
N SER A 196 -20.64 -3.19 9.43
CA SER A 196 -21.82 -2.51 8.89
C SER A 196 -21.70 -2.09 7.43
N GLY A 197 -20.72 -2.64 6.72
CA GLY A 197 -20.44 -2.28 5.34
C GLY A 197 -19.29 -1.28 5.21
N ALA A 198 -18.94 -1.00 3.97
CA ALA A 198 -17.87 -0.07 3.64
C ALA A 198 -18.43 1.32 3.32
N HIS A 199 -17.64 2.35 3.57
CA HIS A 199 -17.97 3.72 3.19
C HIS A 199 -16.73 4.48 2.71
N VAL A 200 -16.94 5.65 2.14
CA VAL A 200 -15.86 6.56 1.72
C VAL A 200 -15.94 7.83 2.54
N LEU A 201 -14.87 8.14 3.26
CA LEU A 201 -14.67 9.42 3.91
C LEU A 201 -13.94 10.36 2.94
N ILE A 202 -14.46 11.59 2.78
CA ILE A 202 -13.84 12.62 1.96
C ILE A 202 -13.16 13.63 2.86
N ILE A 203 -11.89 13.93 2.56
CA ILE A 203 -11.07 14.89 3.29
C ILE A 203 -10.62 15.98 2.32
N ASP A 204 -10.74 17.24 2.74
CA ASP A 204 -10.17 18.36 2.00
C ASP A 204 -8.64 18.33 2.11
N GLU A 205 -7.95 18.29 0.96
CA GLU A 205 -6.50 18.17 0.91
C GLU A 205 -5.78 19.43 1.41
N ALA A 206 -6.36 20.61 1.18
CA ALA A 206 -5.73 21.89 1.54
C ALA A 206 -5.77 22.15 3.05
N THR A 207 -6.79 21.64 3.74
CA THR A 207 -7.01 21.88 5.18
C THR A 207 -6.80 20.65 6.04
N ASP A 208 -6.63 19.47 5.44
CA ASP A 208 -6.55 18.17 6.11
C ASP A 208 -7.80 17.86 6.97
N THR A 209 -8.96 18.39 6.57
CA THR A 209 -10.20 18.30 7.34
C THR A 209 -11.19 17.34 6.69
N PRO A 210 -11.70 16.34 7.43
CA PRO A 210 -12.81 15.52 6.95
C PRO A 210 -14.08 16.36 6.71
N GLU A 211 -14.71 16.15 5.55
CA GLU A 211 -15.87 16.94 5.12
C GLU A 211 -17.16 16.12 5.05
N LYS A 212 -17.07 14.87 4.57
CA LYS A 212 -18.24 14.13 4.17
C LYS A 212 -17.99 12.62 4.18
N ILE A 213 -19.03 11.85 4.51
CA ILE A 213 -19.10 10.41 4.31
C ILE A 213 -20.01 10.11 3.13
N ILE A 214 -19.58 9.21 2.24
CA ILE A 214 -20.41 8.57 1.22
C ILE A 214 -20.62 7.13 1.63
N HIS A 215 -21.88 6.75 1.84
CA HIS A 215 -22.27 5.39 2.15
C HIS A 215 -23.30 4.89 1.12
N ASP A 216 -23.06 3.70 0.59
CA ASP A 216 -24.02 2.99 -0.25
C ASP A 216 -24.40 1.69 0.44
N THR A 217 -25.66 1.58 0.85
CA THR A 217 -26.18 0.41 1.57
C THR A 217 -26.14 -0.88 0.76
N ARG A 218 -25.94 -0.80 -0.56
CA ARG A 218 -25.73 -1.96 -1.44
C ARG A 218 -24.37 -2.64 -1.22
N LEU A 219 -23.42 -1.92 -0.63
CA LEU A 219 -22.05 -2.37 -0.36
C LEU A 219 -21.90 -3.02 1.03
N SER A 220 -22.97 -3.50 1.63
CA SER A 220 -23.02 -3.99 3.01
C SER A 220 -22.09 -5.18 3.32
N ALA A 221 -21.49 -5.80 2.32
CA ALA A 221 -20.60 -6.93 2.48
C ALA A 221 -19.41 -6.89 1.50
N ALA A 222 -19.14 -5.75 0.90
CA ALA A 222 -18.04 -5.65 -0.03
C ALA A 222 -16.71 -5.91 0.68
N SER A 223 -15.98 -6.90 0.21
CA SER A 223 -14.58 -7.07 0.53
C SER A 223 -13.84 -5.83 0.06
N ILE A 224 -13.11 -5.19 0.95
CA ILE A 224 -12.23 -4.06 0.63
C ILE A 224 -11.11 -4.42 -0.35
N PHE A 225 -10.96 -5.68 -0.69
CA PHE A 225 -10.00 -6.22 -1.65
C PHE A 225 -10.59 -6.40 -3.05
N ASP A 226 -11.85 -6.05 -3.25
CA ASP A 226 -12.55 -6.12 -4.56
C ASP A 226 -12.50 -4.78 -5.32
N CYS A 227 -11.48 -3.97 -5.09
CA CYS A 227 -11.25 -2.71 -5.80
C CYS A 227 -10.27 -2.89 -6.95
#